data_189c8ba020d36c192304074f79d2d987
#
_entry.id   189c8ba020d36c192304074f79d2d987
#
_cell.length_a   1.000
_cell.length_b   1.000
_cell.length_c   1.000
_cell.angle_alpha   90.00
_cell.angle_beta   90.00
_cell.angle_gamma   90.00
#
_symmetry.space_group_name_H-M   'P 1'
#
loop_
_entity.id
_entity.type
_entity.pdbx_description
1 polymer ?
#
loop_
_entity_poly.entity_id
_entity_poly.type
_entity_poly.pdbx_seq_one_letter_code
_entity_poly.pdbx_strand_id
1 'polypeptide(L)'
;MYQIVTPVVTAFDQNEKPDYEANKKIIDHLITGGVDGILVLGSSGEFTGLTKQEKHDFFQFYIDYVAGRTKLFAGTGSLNFEDTVALSNETIEMGYEGAMVIGPCYYGLDQEKIFVYYDTLAKAVKGNVYIYNFPARSGHSINPETLKKLVDANPNIKGLKDSVSEPNHTNLLMLAVEGHEFEMFSGFDDQYLYNLTSGGSGCIGGLSNIVPEIWSDLVRATREQNFDRSMKLSTLIHELMPLYDLDSNFSLLFKKLMQHRGVEIPDRAIFPFNQMSDETYKKGEAILDKVLREYEALK
;
A
#
# COMPACT_ATOMS: atom_id res chain seq x y z
N MET A 1 8.30 -9.55 -11.67
CA MET A 1 7.82 -8.56 -12.69
C MET A 1 7.55 -7.27 -11.95
N TYR A 2 7.98 -6.09 -12.48
CA TYR A 2 7.78 -4.80 -11.81
C TYR A 2 6.29 -4.46 -11.71
N GLN A 3 5.85 -3.91 -10.55
CA GLN A 3 4.43 -3.75 -10.24
C GLN A 3 4.17 -2.43 -9.50
N ILE A 4 2.96 -1.89 -9.70
CA ILE A 4 2.34 -0.94 -8.79
C ILE A 4 1.13 -1.59 -8.13
N VAL A 5 1.16 -1.65 -6.79
CA VAL A 5 0.03 -2.09 -5.98
C VAL A 5 -0.49 -0.87 -5.22
N THR A 6 -1.76 -0.57 -5.37
CA THR A 6 -2.38 0.58 -4.70
C THR A 6 -2.83 0.21 -3.30
N PRO A 7 -2.28 0.82 -2.23
CA PRO A 7 -2.87 0.74 -0.89
C PRO A 7 -4.12 1.63 -0.90
N VAL A 8 -5.25 1.02 -1.21
CA VAL A 8 -6.48 1.74 -1.55
C VAL A 8 -7.05 2.51 -0.36
N VAL A 9 -7.54 3.73 -0.63
CA VAL A 9 -8.34 4.50 0.34
C VAL A 9 -9.73 3.85 0.49
N THR A 10 -10.36 4.06 1.65
CA THR A 10 -11.74 3.59 1.91
C THR A 10 -12.69 4.78 1.85
N ALA A 11 -13.73 4.67 1.01
CA ALA A 11 -14.85 5.60 1.07
C ALA A 11 -15.79 5.22 2.21
N PHE A 12 -16.19 6.22 3.00
CA PHE A 12 -17.10 6.06 4.14
C PHE A 12 -18.40 6.82 3.91
N ASP A 13 -19.50 6.27 4.45
CA ASP A 13 -20.80 6.92 4.48
C ASP A 13 -20.88 8.00 5.59
N GLN A 14 -22.08 8.58 5.77
CA GLN A 14 -22.32 9.59 6.80
C GLN A 14 -22.22 9.07 8.26
N ASN A 15 -22.21 7.75 8.46
CA ASN A 15 -22.09 7.08 9.75
C ASN A 15 -20.68 6.50 9.97
N GLU A 16 -19.70 6.92 9.15
CA GLU A 16 -18.31 6.43 9.16
C GLU A 16 -18.20 4.90 8.92
N LYS A 17 -19.15 4.34 8.16
CA LYS A 17 -19.11 2.94 7.71
C LYS A 17 -18.66 2.86 6.26
N PRO A 18 -18.02 1.76 5.85
CA PRO A 18 -17.64 1.57 4.45
C PRO A 18 -18.82 1.73 3.49
N ASP A 19 -18.72 2.68 2.57
CA ASP A 19 -19.70 2.88 1.50
C ASP A 19 -19.36 1.97 0.32
N TYR A 20 -20.04 0.85 0.22
CA TYR A 20 -19.75 -0.16 -0.80
C TYR A 20 -19.91 0.36 -2.24
N GLU A 21 -20.94 1.19 -2.51
CA GLU A 21 -21.16 1.73 -3.86
C GLU A 21 -20.08 2.77 -4.25
N ALA A 22 -19.65 3.59 -3.31
CA ALA A 22 -18.52 4.50 -3.54
C ALA A 22 -17.20 3.74 -3.72
N ASN A 23 -16.97 2.66 -2.94
CA ASN A 23 -15.78 1.85 -3.09
C ASN A 23 -15.73 1.09 -4.42
N LYS A 24 -16.85 0.72 -5.06
CA LYS A 24 -16.88 0.21 -6.44
C LYS A 24 -16.29 1.23 -7.43
N LYS A 25 -16.64 2.51 -7.30
CA LYS A 25 -16.10 3.57 -8.16
C LYS A 25 -14.59 3.76 -7.98
N ILE A 26 -14.08 3.62 -6.74
CA ILE A 26 -12.64 3.61 -6.45
C ILE A 26 -11.98 2.43 -7.16
N ILE A 27 -12.52 1.22 -7.00
CA ILE A 27 -11.97 0.00 -7.63
C ILE A 27 -11.93 0.16 -9.15
N ASP A 28 -13.01 0.63 -9.76
CA ASP A 28 -13.08 0.79 -11.21
C ASP A 28 -12.13 1.88 -11.71
N HIS A 29 -11.95 2.99 -10.97
CA HIS A 29 -10.93 4.00 -11.24
C HIS A 29 -9.51 3.40 -11.27
N LEU A 30 -9.15 2.61 -10.27
CA LEU A 30 -7.84 1.97 -10.17
C LEU A 30 -7.61 0.95 -11.30
N ILE A 31 -8.58 0.08 -11.54
CA ILE A 31 -8.48 -0.95 -12.59
C ILE A 31 -8.39 -0.30 -13.98
N THR A 32 -9.21 0.71 -14.25
CA THR A 32 -9.17 1.47 -15.51
C THR A 32 -7.85 2.20 -15.68
N GLY A 33 -7.27 2.71 -14.59
CA GLY A 33 -5.94 3.33 -14.56
C GLY A 33 -4.79 2.34 -14.74
N GLY A 34 -5.04 1.04 -14.68
CA GLY A 34 -4.08 -0.01 -15.03
C GLY A 34 -3.14 -0.43 -13.91
N VAL A 35 -3.54 -0.32 -12.64
CA VAL A 35 -2.74 -0.82 -11.52
C VAL A 35 -2.63 -2.36 -11.54
N ASP A 36 -1.48 -2.89 -11.12
CA ASP A 36 -1.21 -4.34 -11.13
C ASP A 36 -1.85 -5.07 -9.93
N GLY A 37 -2.18 -4.34 -8.87
CA GLY A 37 -2.83 -4.90 -7.69
C GLY A 37 -3.39 -3.85 -6.76
N ILE A 38 -4.19 -4.28 -5.81
CA ILE A 38 -4.80 -3.45 -4.78
C ILE A 38 -4.52 -4.07 -3.41
N LEU A 39 -3.98 -3.28 -2.48
CA LEU A 39 -3.86 -3.65 -1.07
C LEU A 39 -5.06 -3.06 -0.31
N VAL A 40 -5.96 -3.93 0.09
CA VAL A 40 -7.19 -3.59 0.83
C VAL A 40 -6.88 -3.44 2.31
N LEU A 41 -7.40 -2.40 2.94
CA LEU A 41 -7.23 -2.10 4.38
C LEU A 41 -5.77 -1.97 4.82
N GLY A 42 -4.92 -1.38 3.97
CA GLY A 42 -3.63 -0.82 4.40
C GLY A 42 -3.82 0.48 5.21
N SER A 43 -2.73 1.18 5.51
CA SER A 43 -2.77 2.46 6.25
C SER A 43 -3.63 3.51 5.55
N SER A 44 -3.59 3.60 4.23
CA SER A 44 -4.43 4.51 3.43
C SER A 44 -5.92 4.16 3.52
N GLY A 45 -6.24 2.89 3.79
CA GLY A 45 -7.61 2.41 3.96
C GLY A 45 -8.21 2.66 5.35
N GLU A 46 -7.49 3.37 6.23
CA GLU A 46 -7.96 3.76 7.58
C GLU A 46 -8.42 2.55 8.42
N PHE A 47 -7.73 1.41 8.26
CA PHE A 47 -8.11 0.11 8.83
C PHE A 47 -8.27 0.09 10.36
N THR A 48 -7.64 1.03 11.07
CA THR A 48 -7.65 1.10 12.54
C THR A 48 -9.02 1.50 13.11
N GLY A 49 -9.84 2.16 12.31
CA GLY A 49 -11.19 2.57 12.70
C GLY A 49 -12.28 1.52 12.49
N LEU A 50 -11.94 0.37 11.88
CA LEU A 50 -12.90 -0.68 11.56
C LEU A 50 -12.86 -1.81 12.58
N THR A 51 -14.03 -2.31 12.94
CA THR A 51 -14.18 -3.56 13.71
C THR A 51 -13.72 -4.77 12.89
N LYS A 52 -13.43 -5.89 13.56
CA LYS A 52 -13.06 -7.14 12.88
C LYS A 52 -14.11 -7.59 11.87
N GLN A 53 -15.41 -7.50 12.22
CA GLN A 53 -16.50 -7.88 11.34
C GLN A 53 -16.55 -6.96 10.09
N GLU A 54 -16.41 -5.66 10.27
CA GLU A 54 -16.38 -4.72 9.14
C GLU A 54 -15.20 -4.98 8.20
N LYS A 55 -14.02 -5.36 8.75
CA LYS A 55 -12.88 -5.77 7.92
C LYS A 55 -13.18 -7.03 7.13
N HIS A 56 -13.75 -8.06 7.76
CA HIS A 56 -14.16 -9.30 7.10
C HIS A 56 -15.12 -9.03 5.95
N ASP A 57 -16.22 -8.29 6.21
CA ASP A 57 -17.23 -7.97 5.22
C ASP A 57 -16.65 -7.14 4.06
N PHE A 58 -15.70 -6.26 4.35
CA PHE A 58 -15.04 -5.42 3.36
C PHE A 58 -14.07 -6.23 2.49
N PHE A 59 -13.34 -7.18 3.06
CA PHE A 59 -12.53 -8.11 2.28
C PHE A 59 -13.40 -8.96 1.35
N GLN A 60 -14.53 -9.51 1.85
CA GLN A 60 -15.45 -10.27 1.02
C GLN A 60 -16.01 -9.43 -0.13
N PHE A 61 -16.42 -8.19 0.15
CA PHE A 61 -16.88 -7.27 -0.88
C PHE A 61 -15.83 -7.03 -1.98
N TYR A 62 -14.55 -6.82 -1.60
CA TYR A 62 -13.49 -6.58 -2.58
C TYR A 62 -13.26 -7.78 -3.48
N ILE A 63 -13.18 -9.00 -2.91
CA ILE A 63 -12.94 -10.20 -3.72
C ILE A 63 -14.10 -10.46 -4.70
N ASP A 64 -15.34 -10.26 -4.23
CA ASP A 64 -16.53 -10.44 -5.06
C ASP A 64 -16.61 -9.40 -6.19
N TYR A 65 -16.36 -8.13 -5.89
CA TYR A 65 -16.50 -7.07 -6.89
C TYR A 65 -15.31 -7.02 -7.85
N VAL A 66 -14.09 -7.21 -7.38
CA VAL A 66 -12.90 -7.25 -8.25
C VAL A 66 -12.94 -8.45 -9.19
N ALA A 67 -13.42 -9.60 -8.71
CA ALA A 67 -13.67 -10.79 -9.53
C ALA A 67 -12.49 -11.17 -10.45
N GLY A 68 -11.27 -11.11 -9.93
CA GLY A 68 -10.04 -11.46 -10.66
C GLY A 68 -9.55 -10.43 -11.70
N ARG A 69 -10.15 -9.24 -11.78
CA ARG A 69 -9.72 -8.17 -12.71
C ARG A 69 -8.33 -7.61 -12.40
N THR A 70 -7.90 -7.70 -11.16
CA THR A 70 -6.55 -7.36 -10.69
C THR A 70 -6.21 -8.16 -9.44
N LYS A 71 -4.92 -8.19 -9.04
CA LYS A 71 -4.49 -8.87 -7.82
C LYS A 71 -5.00 -8.16 -6.57
N LEU A 72 -5.32 -8.93 -5.52
CA LEU A 72 -5.72 -8.41 -4.22
C LEU A 72 -4.77 -8.88 -3.13
N PHE A 73 -4.27 -7.94 -2.33
CA PHE A 73 -3.56 -8.17 -1.08
C PHE A 73 -4.41 -7.67 0.08
N ALA A 74 -4.34 -8.34 1.23
CA ALA A 74 -5.14 -7.98 2.40
C ALA A 74 -4.26 -7.42 3.52
N GLY A 75 -4.56 -6.21 3.99
CA GLY A 75 -3.95 -5.62 5.18
C GLY A 75 -4.61 -6.18 6.44
N THR A 76 -4.04 -7.22 7.03
CA THR A 76 -4.67 -7.98 8.13
C THR A 76 -4.08 -7.69 9.50
N GLY A 77 -3.11 -6.79 9.61
CA GLY A 77 -2.50 -6.42 10.88
C GLY A 77 -3.52 -5.91 11.91
N SER A 78 -3.41 -6.41 13.14
CA SER A 78 -4.19 -6.02 14.31
C SER A 78 -3.29 -5.94 15.54
N LEU A 79 -3.71 -5.19 16.57
CA LEU A 79 -3.06 -5.21 17.87
C LEU A 79 -3.24 -6.55 18.57
N ASN A 80 -4.32 -7.26 18.29
CA ASN A 80 -4.56 -8.61 18.77
C ASN A 80 -3.99 -9.62 17.77
N PHE A 81 -3.07 -10.46 18.22
CA PHE A 81 -2.41 -11.46 17.37
C PHE A 81 -3.38 -12.51 16.82
N GLU A 82 -4.34 -12.96 17.63
CA GLU A 82 -5.35 -13.95 17.19
C GLU A 82 -6.23 -13.38 16.07
N ASP A 83 -6.59 -12.09 16.15
CA ASP A 83 -7.32 -11.41 15.08
C ASP A 83 -6.49 -11.27 13.80
N THR A 84 -5.18 -11.00 13.93
CA THR A 84 -4.27 -10.98 12.78
C THR A 84 -4.24 -12.34 12.08
N VAL A 85 -4.09 -13.44 12.81
CA VAL A 85 -4.09 -14.80 12.27
C VAL A 85 -5.43 -15.14 11.63
N ALA A 86 -6.54 -14.84 12.32
CA ALA A 86 -7.87 -15.16 11.84
C ALA A 86 -8.16 -14.42 10.51
N LEU A 87 -7.99 -13.08 10.48
CA LEU A 87 -8.20 -12.29 9.26
C LEU A 87 -7.27 -12.71 8.12
N SER A 88 -6.01 -13.07 8.42
CA SER A 88 -5.07 -13.56 7.40
C SER A 88 -5.56 -14.86 6.77
N ASN A 89 -6.00 -15.83 7.58
CA ASN A 89 -6.52 -17.09 7.07
C ASN A 89 -7.84 -16.91 6.30
N GLU A 90 -8.75 -16.09 6.81
CA GLU A 90 -10.01 -15.77 6.13
C GLU A 90 -9.77 -15.16 4.74
N THR A 91 -8.85 -14.20 4.62
CA THR A 91 -8.54 -13.56 3.33
C THR A 91 -7.83 -14.51 2.36
N ILE A 92 -6.97 -15.41 2.85
CA ILE A 92 -6.37 -16.46 2.02
C ILE A 92 -7.45 -17.43 1.50
N GLU A 93 -8.40 -17.84 2.34
CA GLU A 93 -9.53 -18.69 1.95
C GLU A 93 -10.46 -18.00 0.94
N MET A 94 -10.62 -16.68 1.02
CA MET A 94 -11.36 -15.87 0.03
C MET A 94 -10.65 -15.78 -1.33
N GLY A 95 -9.32 -16.04 -1.40
CA GLY A 95 -8.54 -16.01 -2.65
C GLY A 95 -7.65 -14.79 -2.84
N TYR A 96 -7.30 -14.08 -1.79
CA TYR A 96 -6.26 -13.03 -1.84
C TYR A 96 -4.88 -13.61 -2.11
N GLU A 97 -4.01 -12.87 -2.81
CA GLU A 97 -2.60 -13.26 -3.10
C GLU A 97 -1.79 -13.49 -1.83
N GLY A 98 -2.07 -12.72 -0.77
CA GLY A 98 -1.42 -12.85 0.52
C GLY A 98 -1.89 -11.82 1.55
N ALA A 99 -1.53 -12.10 2.79
CA ALA A 99 -1.78 -11.24 3.93
C ALA A 99 -0.58 -10.30 4.14
N MET A 100 -0.79 -8.99 4.03
CA MET A 100 0.20 -7.94 4.31
C MET A 100 0.05 -7.52 5.77
N VAL A 101 1.04 -7.84 6.60
CA VAL A 101 0.93 -7.67 8.05
C VAL A 101 1.94 -6.65 8.55
N ILE A 102 1.44 -5.51 9.06
CA ILE A 102 2.23 -4.60 9.90
C ILE A 102 2.33 -5.24 11.30
N GLY A 103 3.54 -5.24 11.88
CA GLY A 103 3.74 -5.74 13.24
C GLY A 103 2.98 -4.89 14.27
N PRO A 104 2.86 -5.39 15.51
CA PRO A 104 2.17 -4.65 16.56
C PRO A 104 2.81 -3.27 16.75
N CYS A 105 1.99 -2.25 16.86
CA CYS A 105 2.41 -0.89 17.17
C CYS A 105 2.22 -0.58 18.67
N TYR A 106 2.61 0.62 19.10
CA TYR A 106 2.57 1.13 20.47
C TYR A 106 3.78 0.71 21.32
N TYR A 107 4.10 -0.60 21.42
CA TYR A 107 5.33 -1.06 22.05
C TYR A 107 6.35 -1.43 20.98
N GLY A 108 7.52 -0.76 20.98
CA GLY A 108 8.61 -1.10 20.07
C GLY A 108 9.14 -2.52 20.35
N LEU A 109 9.38 -3.29 19.30
CA LEU A 109 9.95 -4.63 19.39
C LEU A 109 11.45 -4.58 19.10
N ASP A 110 12.23 -5.38 19.86
CA ASP A 110 13.60 -5.75 19.48
C ASP A 110 13.60 -6.83 18.38
N GLN A 111 14.75 -7.12 17.80
CA GLN A 111 14.88 -8.04 16.67
C GLN A 111 14.45 -9.49 17.03
N GLU A 112 14.66 -9.91 18.26
CA GLU A 112 14.22 -11.23 18.71
C GLU A 112 12.70 -11.32 18.74
N LYS A 113 12.02 -10.30 19.27
CA LYS A 113 10.55 -10.25 19.30
C LYS A 113 9.94 -10.08 17.90
N ILE A 114 10.59 -9.33 16.99
CA ILE A 114 10.20 -9.23 15.58
C ILE A 114 10.25 -10.63 14.95
N PHE A 115 11.36 -11.36 15.16
CA PHE A 115 11.50 -12.73 14.66
C PHE A 115 10.39 -13.62 15.21
N VAL A 116 10.21 -13.67 16.53
CA VAL A 116 9.20 -14.52 17.18
C VAL A 116 7.79 -14.20 16.68
N TYR A 117 7.46 -12.91 16.51
CA TYR A 117 6.15 -12.50 16.03
C TYR A 117 5.87 -13.02 14.61
N TYR A 118 6.76 -12.74 13.64
CA TYR A 118 6.53 -13.13 12.26
C TYR A 118 6.75 -14.63 11.99
N ASP A 119 7.62 -15.30 12.73
CA ASP A 119 7.79 -16.75 12.68
C ASP A 119 6.52 -17.47 13.17
N THR A 120 5.96 -17.01 14.29
CA THR A 120 4.71 -17.56 14.83
C THR A 120 3.53 -17.29 13.90
N LEU A 121 3.45 -16.07 13.33
CA LEU A 121 2.44 -15.71 12.35
C LEU A 121 2.52 -16.59 11.11
N ALA A 122 3.70 -16.71 10.50
CA ALA A 122 3.90 -17.50 9.30
C ALA A 122 3.52 -18.96 9.47
N LYS A 123 3.81 -19.55 10.64
CA LYS A 123 3.40 -20.92 10.98
C LYS A 123 1.89 -21.09 11.19
N ALA A 124 1.19 -20.02 11.58
CA ALA A 124 -0.26 -20.04 11.82
C ALA A 124 -1.09 -19.70 10.56
N VAL A 125 -0.50 -19.03 9.58
CA VAL A 125 -1.17 -18.62 8.34
C VAL A 125 -1.00 -19.67 7.25
N LYS A 126 -2.11 -20.07 6.62
CA LYS A 126 -2.17 -21.13 5.60
C LYS A 126 -1.87 -20.67 4.17
N GLY A 127 -1.29 -19.49 4.01
CA GLY A 127 -0.97 -18.90 2.70
C GLY A 127 0.18 -17.92 2.77
N ASN A 128 0.33 -17.08 1.75
CA ASN A 128 1.42 -16.14 1.64
C ASN A 128 1.32 -15.02 2.68
N VAL A 129 2.43 -14.76 3.34
CA VAL A 129 2.60 -13.65 4.28
C VAL A 129 3.56 -12.62 3.69
N TYR A 130 3.18 -11.37 3.74
CA TYR A 130 4.01 -10.21 3.41
C TYR A 130 4.23 -9.38 4.66
N ILE A 131 5.48 -9.12 4.98
CA ILE A 131 5.84 -8.26 6.12
C ILE A 131 5.64 -6.79 5.69
N TYR A 132 4.99 -6.00 6.54
CA TYR A 132 4.93 -4.55 6.35
C TYR A 132 5.84 -3.87 7.37
N ASN A 133 7.01 -3.44 6.94
CA ASN A 133 7.98 -2.68 7.73
C ASN A 133 7.71 -1.18 7.61
N PHE A 134 7.23 -0.57 8.68
CA PHE A 134 6.95 0.87 8.74
C PHE A 134 7.32 1.44 10.11
N PRO A 135 8.61 1.70 10.38
CA PRO A 135 9.10 2.08 11.70
C PRO A 135 8.46 3.35 12.25
N ALA A 136 8.13 4.32 11.41
CA ALA A 136 7.43 5.54 11.83
C ALA A 136 6.02 5.28 12.41
N ARG A 137 5.42 4.13 12.14
CA ARG A 137 4.09 3.74 12.65
C ARG A 137 4.15 2.60 13.66
N SER A 138 5.03 1.62 13.45
CA SER A 138 5.15 0.46 14.34
C SER A 138 6.10 0.69 15.52
N GLY A 139 7.00 1.69 15.44
CA GLY A 139 8.01 1.94 16.47
C GLY A 139 9.21 0.99 16.44
N HIS A 140 9.30 0.13 15.42
CA HIS A 140 10.43 -0.79 15.22
C HIS A 140 10.65 -1.06 13.73
N SER A 141 11.88 -1.44 13.37
CA SER A 141 12.27 -1.79 12.00
C SER A 141 12.93 -3.15 11.98
N ILE A 142 12.62 -3.96 10.97
CA ILE A 142 13.28 -5.24 10.75
C ILE A 142 14.67 -5.00 10.15
N ASN A 143 15.68 -5.67 10.67
CA ASN A 143 17.02 -5.63 10.09
C ASN A 143 17.26 -6.79 9.11
N PRO A 144 18.33 -6.70 8.26
CA PRO A 144 18.64 -7.72 7.27
C PRO A 144 18.85 -9.13 7.86
N GLU A 145 19.50 -9.24 9.01
CA GLU A 145 19.76 -10.53 9.67
C GLU A 145 18.45 -11.20 10.13
N THR A 146 17.55 -10.42 10.71
CA THR A 146 16.24 -10.91 11.15
C THR A 146 15.38 -11.33 9.97
N LEU A 147 15.35 -10.52 8.89
CA LEU A 147 14.63 -10.89 7.67
C LEU A 147 15.15 -12.20 7.08
N LYS A 148 16.48 -12.33 6.97
CA LYS A 148 17.08 -13.58 6.46
C LYS A 148 16.64 -14.79 7.27
N LYS A 149 16.73 -14.72 8.60
CA LYS A 149 16.30 -15.83 9.48
C LYS A 149 14.83 -16.19 9.28
N LEU A 150 13.97 -15.18 9.08
CA LEU A 150 12.54 -15.39 8.85
C LEU A 150 12.26 -16.10 7.53
N VAL A 151 12.90 -15.65 6.45
CA VAL A 151 12.71 -16.24 5.12
C VAL A 151 13.29 -17.64 5.03
N ASP A 152 14.46 -17.88 5.65
CA ASP A 152 15.07 -19.20 5.73
C ASP A 152 14.15 -20.21 6.48
N ALA A 153 13.46 -19.76 7.54
CA ALA A 153 12.62 -20.62 8.39
C ALA A 153 11.19 -20.79 7.86
N ASN A 154 10.68 -19.86 7.06
CA ASN A 154 9.27 -19.79 6.68
C ASN A 154 9.09 -19.52 5.18
N PRO A 155 8.95 -20.59 4.36
CA PRO A 155 8.86 -20.45 2.89
C PRO A 155 7.60 -19.73 2.40
N ASN A 156 6.62 -19.51 3.27
CA ASN A 156 5.42 -18.72 2.98
C ASN A 156 5.55 -17.22 3.31
N ILE A 157 6.68 -16.77 3.86
CA ILE A 157 7.01 -15.34 3.86
C ILE A 157 7.52 -14.97 2.46
N LYS A 158 6.62 -14.42 1.63
CA LYS A 158 6.85 -14.20 0.19
C LYS A 158 7.33 -12.81 -0.15
N GLY A 159 7.27 -11.86 0.76
CA GLY A 159 7.71 -10.51 0.46
C GLY A 159 7.65 -9.56 1.64
N LEU A 160 8.06 -8.33 1.34
CA LEU A 160 8.07 -7.24 2.30
C LEU A 160 7.75 -5.91 1.60
N LYS A 161 6.92 -5.09 2.25
CA LYS A 161 6.76 -3.67 1.96
C LYS A 161 7.64 -2.88 2.90
N ASP A 162 8.58 -2.09 2.36
CA ASP A 162 9.52 -1.29 3.15
C ASP A 162 9.17 0.21 3.09
N SER A 163 8.66 0.76 4.19
CA SER A 163 8.36 2.18 4.36
C SER A 163 9.41 2.83 5.27
N VAL A 164 10.65 2.83 4.79
CA VAL A 164 11.80 3.46 5.44
C VAL A 164 12.32 4.59 4.55
N SER A 165 12.62 5.76 5.15
CA SER A 165 13.07 6.95 4.41
C SER A 165 14.45 6.78 3.78
N GLU A 166 15.29 5.92 4.37
CA GLU A 166 16.63 5.61 3.85
C GLU A 166 16.57 4.49 2.79
N PRO A 167 16.66 4.80 1.49
CA PRO A 167 16.52 3.79 0.43
C PRO A 167 17.52 2.63 0.55
N ASN A 168 18.71 2.87 1.11
CA ASN A 168 19.73 1.83 1.33
C ASN A 168 19.23 0.69 2.23
N HIS A 169 18.22 0.91 3.07
CA HIS A 169 17.62 -0.14 3.89
C HIS A 169 17.03 -1.25 3.00
N THR A 170 16.24 -0.89 2.00
CA THR A 170 15.71 -1.84 1.00
C THR A 170 16.82 -2.66 0.31
N ASN A 171 17.92 -2.01 -0.08
CA ASN A 171 19.05 -2.72 -0.71
C ASN A 171 19.69 -3.75 0.23
N LEU A 172 19.90 -3.39 1.50
CA LEU A 172 20.47 -4.32 2.49
C LEU A 172 19.52 -5.50 2.77
N LEU A 173 18.22 -5.26 2.81
CA LEU A 173 17.22 -6.33 2.95
C LEU A 173 17.25 -7.27 1.74
N MET A 174 17.33 -6.74 0.51
CA MET A 174 17.42 -7.56 -0.71
C MET A 174 18.67 -8.42 -0.74
N LEU A 175 19.83 -7.87 -0.38
CA LEU A 175 21.07 -8.64 -0.26
C LEU A 175 20.96 -9.79 0.76
N ALA A 176 20.23 -9.57 1.85
CA ALA A 176 20.06 -10.59 2.89
C ALA A 176 19.18 -11.79 2.45
N VAL A 177 18.29 -11.57 1.49
CA VAL A 177 17.40 -12.62 0.94
C VAL A 177 17.80 -13.09 -0.46
N GLU A 178 19.03 -12.78 -0.89
CA GLU A 178 19.56 -13.24 -2.17
C GLU A 178 19.44 -14.76 -2.29
N GLY A 179 18.95 -15.23 -3.43
CA GLY A 179 18.71 -16.66 -3.70
C GLY A 179 17.33 -17.16 -3.29
N HIS A 180 16.53 -16.35 -2.60
CA HIS A 180 15.13 -16.67 -2.31
C HIS A 180 14.19 -16.03 -3.36
N GLU A 181 13.05 -16.69 -3.62
CA GLU A 181 11.94 -16.09 -4.35
C GLU A 181 11.20 -15.14 -3.41
N PHE A 182 11.51 -13.84 -3.51
CA PHE A 182 11.05 -12.82 -2.57
C PHE A 182 10.64 -11.54 -3.29
N GLU A 183 9.47 -11.01 -2.95
CA GLU A 183 8.95 -9.77 -3.50
C GLU A 183 9.20 -8.59 -2.54
N MET A 184 10.06 -7.68 -2.94
CA MET A 184 10.35 -6.47 -2.18
C MET A 184 9.66 -5.26 -2.83
N PHE A 185 8.82 -4.59 -2.07
CA PHE A 185 8.15 -3.37 -2.50
C PHE A 185 8.63 -2.15 -1.71
N SER A 186 8.91 -1.04 -2.39
CA SER A 186 9.00 0.24 -1.70
C SER A 186 7.63 0.64 -1.16
N GLY A 187 7.62 1.23 0.04
CA GLY A 187 6.41 1.80 0.63
C GLY A 187 6.29 3.31 0.40
N PHE A 188 7.37 3.95 -0.10
CA PHE A 188 7.41 5.32 -0.56
C PHE A 188 7.43 5.36 -2.09
N ASP A 189 6.56 6.18 -2.66
CA ASP A 189 6.34 6.28 -4.09
C ASP A 189 7.61 6.73 -4.84
N ASP A 190 8.38 7.66 -4.29
CA ASP A 190 9.61 8.20 -4.86
C ASP A 190 10.79 7.22 -4.84
N GLN A 191 10.68 6.10 -4.12
CA GLN A 191 11.73 5.07 -4.06
C GLN A 191 11.52 3.94 -5.09
N TYR A 192 10.54 4.02 -5.97
CA TYR A 192 10.23 2.96 -6.93
C TYR A 192 11.43 2.55 -7.79
N LEU A 193 12.08 3.52 -8.47
CA LEU A 193 13.23 3.19 -9.34
C LEU A 193 14.42 2.64 -8.55
N TYR A 194 14.65 3.14 -7.34
CA TYR A 194 15.68 2.61 -6.47
C TYR A 194 15.38 1.16 -6.03
N ASN A 195 14.12 0.87 -5.70
CA ASN A 195 13.69 -0.49 -5.38
C ASN A 195 14.00 -1.46 -6.53
N LEU A 196 13.69 -1.07 -7.78
CA LEU A 196 13.97 -1.90 -8.95
C LEU A 196 15.47 -2.15 -9.15
N THR A 197 16.31 -1.12 -8.99
CA THR A 197 17.78 -1.25 -9.12
C THR A 197 18.40 -2.08 -8.00
N SER A 198 17.72 -2.19 -6.86
CA SER A 198 18.09 -3.10 -5.75
C SER A 198 17.60 -4.55 -5.96
N GLY A 199 16.94 -4.86 -7.07
CA GLY A 199 16.37 -6.18 -7.35
C GLY A 199 14.94 -6.37 -6.84
N GLY A 200 14.28 -5.31 -6.44
CA GLY A 200 12.91 -5.37 -5.91
C GLY A 200 11.83 -5.54 -6.97
N SER A 201 10.59 -5.65 -6.52
CA SER A 201 9.42 -6.00 -7.32
C SER A 201 8.54 -4.81 -7.70
N GLY A 202 8.74 -3.65 -7.09
CA GLY A 202 7.94 -2.47 -7.40
C GLY A 202 7.60 -1.60 -6.20
N CYS A 203 6.41 -1.00 -6.25
CA CYS A 203 5.95 -0.09 -5.21
C CYS A 203 4.54 -0.46 -4.71
N ILE A 204 4.33 -0.28 -3.41
CA ILE A 204 2.99 -0.22 -2.81
C ILE A 204 2.77 1.23 -2.36
N GLY A 205 2.42 2.08 -3.31
CA GLY A 205 2.43 3.54 -3.20
C GLY A 205 1.04 4.18 -3.24
N GLY A 206 0.79 5.08 -2.29
CA GLY A 206 -0.54 5.69 -2.12
C GLY A 206 -0.93 6.68 -3.21
N LEU A 207 0.02 7.32 -3.88
CA LEU A 207 -0.26 8.28 -4.97
C LEU A 207 -1.00 7.63 -6.15
N SER A 208 -0.89 6.31 -6.30
CA SER A 208 -1.64 5.54 -7.29
C SER A 208 -3.16 5.56 -7.08
N ASN A 209 -3.66 5.96 -5.90
CA ASN A 209 -5.09 6.26 -5.72
C ASN A 209 -5.52 7.46 -6.56
N ILE A 210 -4.68 8.48 -6.70
CA ILE A 210 -5.00 9.73 -7.36
C ILE A 210 -4.66 9.67 -8.85
N VAL A 211 -3.49 9.11 -9.20
CA VAL A 211 -2.94 9.10 -10.56
C VAL A 211 -2.54 7.68 -11.02
N PRO A 212 -3.49 6.72 -11.04
CA PRO A 212 -3.17 5.32 -11.38
C PRO A 212 -2.60 5.18 -12.79
N GLU A 213 -3.03 6.01 -13.76
CA GLU A 213 -2.55 5.99 -15.14
C GLU A 213 -1.09 6.47 -15.29
N ILE A 214 -0.64 7.45 -14.47
CA ILE A 214 0.77 7.88 -14.44
C ILE A 214 1.64 6.75 -13.91
N TRP A 215 1.18 6.09 -12.86
CA TRP A 215 1.85 4.93 -12.29
C TRP A 215 1.91 3.75 -13.27
N SER A 216 0.79 3.42 -13.91
CA SER A 216 0.75 2.36 -14.91
C SER A 216 1.69 2.63 -16.09
N ASP A 217 1.76 3.89 -16.54
CA ASP A 217 2.69 4.32 -17.59
C ASP A 217 4.16 4.20 -17.14
N LEU A 218 4.47 4.60 -15.88
CA LEU A 218 5.81 4.44 -15.32
C LEU A 218 6.22 2.96 -15.24
N VAL A 219 5.35 2.10 -14.75
CA VAL A 219 5.62 0.65 -14.68
C VAL A 219 5.82 0.06 -16.07
N ARG A 220 4.99 0.45 -17.05
CA ARG A 220 5.14 0.03 -18.44
C ARG A 220 6.47 0.49 -19.02
N ALA A 221 6.83 1.77 -18.86
CA ALA A 221 8.08 2.31 -19.34
C ALA A 221 9.31 1.58 -18.76
N THR A 222 9.27 1.22 -17.47
CA THR A 222 10.36 0.44 -16.85
C THR A 222 10.42 -1.00 -17.35
N ARG A 223 9.28 -1.65 -17.58
CA ARG A 223 9.23 -3.01 -18.18
C ARG A 223 9.77 -3.03 -19.62
N GLU A 224 9.50 -1.96 -20.38
CA GLU A 224 9.98 -1.78 -21.76
C GLU A 224 11.40 -1.22 -21.83
N GLN A 225 12.06 -0.99 -20.68
CA GLN A 225 13.41 -0.40 -20.57
C GLN A 225 13.52 0.99 -21.22
N ASN A 226 12.42 1.74 -21.27
CA ASN A 226 12.39 3.12 -21.75
C ASN A 226 12.83 4.07 -20.62
N PHE A 227 14.13 4.22 -20.45
CA PHE A 227 14.72 4.99 -19.35
C PHE A 227 14.31 6.47 -19.40
N ASP A 228 14.32 7.10 -20.57
CA ASP A 228 13.96 8.51 -20.69
C ASP A 228 12.54 8.79 -20.22
N ARG A 229 11.59 7.94 -20.62
CA ARG A 229 10.20 8.04 -20.17
C ARG A 229 10.06 7.70 -18.69
N SER A 230 10.74 6.67 -18.21
CA SER A 230 10.72 6.28 -16.78
C SER A 230 11.22 7.42 -15.88
N MET A 231 12.30 8.10 -16.25
CA MET A 231 12.82 9.24 -15.49
C MET A 231 11.84 10.40 -15.43
N LYS A 232 11.22 10.77 -16.58
CA LYS A 232 10.23 11.85 -16.63
C LYS A 232 9.00 11.54 -15.79
N LEU A 233 8.45 10.33 -15.89
CA LEU A 233 7.30 9.90 -15.11
C LEU A 233 7.62 9.80 -13.61
N SER A 234 8.82 9.32 -13.26
CA SER A 234 9.28 9.30 -11.86
C SER A 234 9.37 10.72 -11.29
N THR A 235 9.82 11.71 -12.07
CA THR A 235 9.83 13.13 -11.65
C THR A 235 8.42 13.61 -11.30
N LEU A 236 7.41 13.26 -12.09
CA LEU A 236 6.02 13.61 -11.80
C LEU A 236 5.52 12.97 -10.48
N ILE A 237 5.92 11.74 -10.20
CA ILE A 237 5.60 11.08 -8.91
C ILE A 237 6.30 11.81 -7.75
N HIS A 238 7.58 12.19 -7.90
CA HIS A 238 8.29 12.97 -6.88
C HIS A 238 7.62 14.31 -6.59
N GLU A 239 7.06 14.98 -7.60
CA GLU A 239 6.35 16.24 -7.42
C GLU A 239 5.03 16.09 -6.66
N LEU A 240 4.45 14.89 -6.61
CA LEU A 240 3.27 14.57 -5.81
C LEU A 240 3.59 14.21 -4.34
N MET A 241 4.84 13.88 -4.01
CA MET A 241 5.21 13.46 -2.64
C MET A 241 4.79 14.46 -1.55
N PRO A 242 4.85 15.80 -1.75
CA PRO A 242 4.40 16.75 -0.73
C PRO A 242 2.94 16.59 -0.30
N LEU A 243 2.09 15.88 -1.07
CA LEU A 243 0.71 15.60 -0.71
C LEU A 243 0.60 14.79 0.60
N TYR A 244 1.59 13.97 0.92
CA TYR A 244 1.62 13.19 2.16
C TYR A 244 1.80 14.04 3.41
N ASP A 245 2.44 15.22 3.28
CA ASP A 245 2.82 16.09 4.39
C ASP A 245 1.80 17.22 4.63
N LEU A 246 0.80 17.38 3.76
CA LEU A 246 -0.19 18.45 3.88
C LEU A 246 -1.21 18.20 5.01
N ASP A 247 -1.44 16.95 5.37
CA ASP A 247 -2.35 16.57 6.46
C ASP A 247 -1.82 15.35 7.21
N SER A 248 -2.13 15.27 8.50
CA SER A 248 -1.75 14.13 9.36
C SER A 248 -2.38 12.81 8.92
N ASN A 249 -3.54 12.86 8.27
CA ASN A 249 -4.18 11.76 7.56
C ASN A 249 -4.42 12.14 6.10
N PHE A 250 -3.45 11.85 5.25
CA PHE A 250 -3.52 12.12 3.82
C PHE A 250 -4.69 11.42 3.09
N SER A 251 -5.33 10.41 3.71
CA SER A 251 -6.41 9.65 3.06
C SER A 251 -7.62 10.52 2.71
N LEU A 252 -7.96 11.50 3.56
CA LEU A 252 -9.02 12.46 3.26
C LEU A 252 -8.64 13.36 2.07
N LEU A 253 -7.40 13.87 2.07
CA LEU A 253 -6.89 14.66 0.94
C LEU A 253 -6.95 13.86 -0.37
N PHE A 254 -6.50 12.61 -0.34
CA PHE A 254 -6.52 11.76 -1.52
C PHE A 254 -7.93 11.54 -2.05
N LYS A 255 -8.92 11.29 -1.18
CA LYS A 255 -10.34 11.19 -1.59
C LYS A 255 -10.85 12.48 -2.23
N LYS A 256 -10.54 13.65 -1.66
CA LYS A 256 -10.89 14.95 -2.25
C LYS A 256 -10.22 15.18 -3.61
N LEU A 257 -8.96 14.81 -3.76
CA LEU A 257 -8.24 14.91 -5.04
C LEU A 257 -8.76 13.91 -6.08
N MET A 258 -9.20 12.72 -5.66
CA MET A 258 -9.92 11.80 -6.55
C MET A 258 -11.26 12.38 -7.03
N GLN A 259 -12.02 13.06 -6.14
CA GLN A 259 -13.23 13.81 -6.55
C GLN A 259 -12.90 14.91 -7.57
N HIS A 260 -11.84 15.69 -7.34
CA HIS A 260 -11.36 16.70 -8.28
C HIS A 260 -11.08 16.11 -9.67
N ARG A 261 -10.66 14.86 -9.72
CA ARG A 261 -10.46 14.07 -10.94
C ARG A 261 -11.72 13.42 -11.51
N GLY A 262 -12.88 13.68 -10.92
CA GLY A 262 -14.17 13.18 -11.38
C GLY A 262 -14.57 11.82 -10.84
N VAL A 263 -13.86 11.27 -9.84
CA VAL A 263 -14.31 10.05 -9.14
C VAL A 263 -15.41 10.44 -8.14
N GLU A 264 -16.65 10.04 -8.42
CA GLU A 264 -17.82 10.41 -7.61
C GLU A 264 -17.91 9.60 -6.31
N ILE A 265 -17.15 9.98 -5.29
CA ILE A 265 -17.08 9.34 -3.98
C ILE A 265 -17.29 10.37 -2.85
N PRO A 266 -17.73 9.97 -1.63
CA PRO A 266 -17.75 10.88 -0.50
C PRO A 266 -16.34 11.31 -0.06
N ASP A 267 -16.18 12.58 0.31
CA ASP A 267 -14.98 13.15 0.91
C ASP A 267 -15.02 13.01 2.45
N ARG A 268 -15.06 11.77 2.94
CA ARG A 268 -15.19 11.46 4.36
C ARG A 268 -14.04 10.58 4.83
N ALA A 269 -13.64 10.78 6.08
CA ALA A 269 -12.67 9.96 6.78
C ALA A 269 -13.20 9.64 8.18
N ILE A 270 -12.60 8.66 8.85
CA ILE A 270 -12.97 8.30 10.23
C ILE A 270 -12.57 9.41 11.21
N PHE A 271 -13.35 9.57 12.29
CA PHE A 271 -13.00 10.48 13.39
C PHE A 271 -11.66 10.05 14.03
N PRO A 272 -10.75 10.97 14.40
CA PRO A 272 -10.85 12.44 14.32
C PRO A 272 -10.29 13.05 13.03
N PHE A 273 -10.05 12.27 11.97
CA PHE A 273 -9.40 12.68 10.74
C PHE A 273 -10.37 13.15 9.65
N ASN A 274 -11.61 13.45 10.02
CA ASN A 274 -12.73 13.76 9.13
C ASN A 274 -12.88 15.24 8.79
N GLN A 275 -11.86 16.06 9.10
CA GLN A 275 -11.86 17.49 8.80
C GLN A 275 -10.57 17.89 8.12
N MET A 276 -10.68 18.81 7.18
CA MET A 276 -9.54 19.40 6.45
C MET A 276 -9.84 20.87 6.16
N SER A 277 -8.81 21.72 6.23
CA SER A 277 -8.95 23.13 5.86
C SER A 277 -9.04 23.30 4.35
N ASP A 278 -9.77 24.33 3.90
CA ASP A 278 -9.80 24.70 2.48
C ASP A 278 -8.41 25.09 1.96
N GLU A 279 -7.54 25.64 2.80
CA GLU A 279 -6.16 25.99 2.43
C GLU A 279 -5.35 24.73 2.11
N THR A 280 -5.44 23.69 2.96
CA THR A 280 -4.78 22.39 2.73
C THR A 280 -5.25 21.77 1.42
N TYR A 281 -6.56 21.73 1.20
CA TYR A 281 -7.12 21.18 -0.03
C TYR A 281 -6.63 21.94 -1.28
N LYS A 282 -6.68 23.29 -1.29
CA LYS A 282 -6.23 24.10 -2.42
C LYS A 282 -4.74 23.93 -2.73
N LYS A 283 -3.91 23.73 -1.71
CA LYS A 283 -2.49 23.40 -1.92
C LYS A 283 -2.33 22.05 -2.62
N GLY A 284 -3.07 21.03 -2.17
CA GLY A 284 -3.06 19.72 -2.81
C GLY A 284 -3.57 19.75 -4.25
N GLU A 285 -4.67 20.44 -4.50
CA GLU A 285 -5.23 20.67 -5.85
C GLU A 285 -4.22 21.33 -6.79
N ALA A 286 -3.54 22.38 -6.34
CA ALA A 286 -2.54 23.09 -7.16
C ALA A 286 -1.34 22.19 -7.53
N ILE A 287 -0.89 21.32 -6.60
CA ILE A 287 0.18 20.35 -6.86
C ILE A 287 -0.29 19.34 -7.91
N LEU A 288 -1.48 18.77 -7.72
CA LEU A 288 -2.04 17.79 -8.65
C LEU A 288 -2.24 18.36 -10.06
N ASP A 289 -2.86 19.53 -10.17
CA ASP A 289 -3.13 20.19 -11.46
C ASP A 289 -1.83 20.50 -12.23
N LYS A 290 -0.75 20.87 -11.52
CA LYS A 290 0.56 21.05 -12.15
C LYS A 290 1.02 19.75 -12.78
N VAL A 291 1.04 18.67 -12.02
CA VAL A 291 1.51 17.35 -12.47
C VAL A 291 0.65 16.81 -13.62
N LEU A 292 -0.67 16.98 -13.55
CA LEU A 292 -1.56 16.55 -14.65
C LEU A 292 -1.27 17.28 -15.95
N ARG A 293 -1.03 18.61 -15.92
CA ARG A 293 -0.63 19.38 -17.13
C ARG A 293 0.71 18.91 -17.68
N GLU A 294 1.69 18.62 -16.83
CA GLU A 294 3.00 18.14 -17.26
C GLU A 294 2.90 16.72 -17.83
N TYR A 295 2.07 15.86 -17.26
CA TYR A 295 1.80 14.53 -17.82
C TYR A 295 1.15 14.58 -19.18
N GLU A 296 0.15 15.46 -19.39
CA GLU A 296 -0.46 15.66 -20.72
C GLU A 296 0.58 16.13 -21.77
N ALA A 297 1.54 16.93 -21.36
CA ALA A 297 2.61 17.38 -22.27
C ALA A 297 3.63 16.27 -22.61
N LEU A 298 3.64 15.16 -21.86
CA LEU A 298 4.48 13.99 -22.14
C LEU A 298 3.83 12.96 -23.08
N LYS A 299 2.53 13.07 -23.33
CA LYS A 299 1.81 12.20 -24.28
C LYS A 299 2.12 12.55 -25.72
#